data_a8e9d79ed3c3a24a5dc773ee3e713366
#
_entry.id   a8e9d79ed3c3a24a5dc773ee3e713366
#
_cell.length_a   1.000
_cell.length_b   1.000
_cell.length_c   1.000
_cell.angle_alpha   90.00
_cell.angle_beta   90.00
_cell.angle_gamma   90.00
#
_symmetry.space_group_name_H-M   'P 1'
#
loop_
_entity.id
_entity.type
_entity.pdbx_description
1 polymer ?
#
loop_
_entity_poly.entity_id
_entity_poly.type
_entity_poly.pdbx_seq_one_letter_code
_entity_poly.pdbx_strand_id
1 'polypeptide(L)'
;MKKLIYIFSPLVISCSSIKFVGNPTITHLTDYVKKEVLSEYEKKFWHLKDLAKDSIPGMSVDRAYKELIKGQKGEAVIVAVIDSGVDIEHPELKGAIWVNEDEIPNNLVDDDQNGYVDDIHGWNFLGDAELENMESVRLQKKEIPGSKAFEKFEKDRLKNIKNKKKELSDIEDIIEQYHESDSIIKATLGKENYTLDEVEIFSPKTFSLMEALIFKRFLNDNLLTKSKLEVYLQEAQNSINAHYNIDFNGRAVVGDDPYDINDHKYGNANVIGPKKKGANHGTHVCGIIASSRNNDNGNRGVFDNSKLMVLRAVPDGDEYDKDIALAIRYAVDNGAKVINTSFGKGYSPNKYWVWDALKYAEKRDVLIVNAAGNSGANIDPGYKKTYITDDVDGEEIVSNFVTVGAVGSSYNNEQVASFSNFGSINVDVFAPGSEIWSCVPQEKYEFYSGTSMAAPNASGVAAVIRSFFPKLKAHQIKKTLMDSGMPLYQEVENPESGELVSPKTLSKSGKMVNLYNALIYASSKSYKK
;
A
#
# COMPACT_ATOMS: atom_id res chain seq x y z
N MET A 1 -6.88 35.93 49.73
CA MET A 1 -5.94 35.33 48.76
C MET A 1 -5.68 33.89 49.16
N LYS A 2 -6.40 32.95 48.53
CA LYS A 2 -6.15 31.49 48.71
C LYS A 2 -5.32 31.03 47.53
N LYS A 3 -4.07 30.62 47.76
CA LYS A 3 -3.21 30.02 46.73
C LYS A 3 -3.70 28.57 46.50
N LEU A 4 -4.17 28.33 45.30
CA LEU A 4 -4.40 26.97 44.80
C LEU A 4 -3.04 26.37 44.43
N ILE A 5 -2.65 25.33 45.15
CA ILE A 5 -1.47 24.52 44.80
C ILE A 5 -1.93 23.42 43.84
N TYR A 6 -1.56 23.52 42.58
CA TYR A 6 -1.70 22.42 41.62
C TYR A 6 -0.64 21.36 41.92
N ILE A 7 -1.07 20.24 42.41
CA ILE A 7 -0.23 19.05 42.57
C ILE A 7 -0.17 18.37 41.20
N PHE A 8 0.91 18.61 40.44
CA PHE A 8 1.26 17.80 39.29
C PHE A 8 1.61 16.40 39.81
N SER A 9 0.71 15.45 39.59
CA SER A 9 1.03 14.02 39.73
C SER A 9 1.85 13.60 38.52
N PRO A 10 3.11 13.14 38.68
CA PRO A 10 3.85 12.65 37.52
C PRO A 10 3.16 11.36 37.04
N LEU A 11 2.63 11.39 35.83
CA LEU A 11 2.25 10.18 35.12
C LEU A 11 3.52 9.33 34.98
N VAL A 12 3.62 8.29 35.79
CA VAL A 12 4.63 7.25 35.60
C VAL A 12 4.24 6.48 34.34
N ILE A 13 4.81 6.90 33.20
CA ILE A 13 4.74 6.13 31.97
C ILE A 13 5.49 4.82 32.23
N SER A 14 4.75 3.79 32.56
CA SER A 14 5.27 2.42 32.66
C SER A 14 5.65 2.00 31.22
N CYS A 15 6.94 1.99 30.93
CA CYS A 15 7.47 1.32 29.74
C CYS A 15 7.17 -0.18 29.83
N SER A 16 6.01 -0.60 29.37
CA SER A 16 5.61 -2.01 29.36
C SER A 16 6.21 -2.71 28.14
N SER A 17 7.42 -3.25 28.27
CA SER A 17 7.89 -4.25 27.31
C SER A 17 7.00 -5.51 27.39
N ILE A 18 6.70 -6.12 26.25
CA ILE A 18 5.96 -7.37 26.19
C ILE A 18 6.60 -8.43 27.10
N LYS A 19 5.79 -9.10 27.89
CA LYS A 19 6.23 -10.21 28.76
C LYS A 19 5.83 -11.53 28.12
N PHE A 20 6.81 -12.30 27.68
CA PHE A 20 6.56 -13.64 27.16
C PHE A 20 6.31 -14.63 28.33
N VAL A 21 5.38 -15.55 28.09
CA VAL A 21 5.16 -16.70 28.98
C VAL A 21 5.96 -17.87 28.41
N GLY A 22 6.97 -18.33 29.14
CA GLY A 22 7.91 -19.35 28.69
C GLY A 22 9.09 -18.78 27.91
N ASN A 23 9.81 -19.64 27.17
CA ASN A 23 10.96 -19.28 26.35
C ASN A 23 10.59 -19.48 24.86
N PRO A 24 9.89 -18.56 24.22
CA PRO A 24 9.56 -18.70 22.80
C PRO A 24 10.83 -18.64 21.95
N THR A 25 10.89 -19.48 20.93
CA THR A 25 12.02 -19.54 20.00
C THR A 25 11.62 -19.09 18.61
N ILE A 26 12.55 -18.48 17.88
CA ILE A 26 12.39 -18.12 16.46
C ILE A 26 12.09 -19.41 15.68
N THR A 27 11.09 -19.34 14.81
CA THR A 27 10.75 -20.44 13.92
C THR A 27 11.81 -20.53 12.82
N HIS A 28 12.47 -21.66 12.74
CA HIS A 28 13.36 -22.02 11.63
C HIS A 28 12.61 -23.00 10.73
N LEU A 29 12.62 -22.76 9.42
CA LEU A 29 11.95 -23.63 8.47
C LEU A 29 12.82 -24.88 8.23
N THR A 30 12.20 -26.05 8.42
CA THR A 30 12.72 -27.36 7.99
C THR A 30 11.54 -28.11 7.40
N ASP A 31 11.59 -28.40 6.11
CA ASP A 31 10.67 -29.32 5.36
C ASP A 31 9.16 -29.09 5.57
N TYR A 32 8.70 -27.85 5.61
CA TYR A 32 7.28 -27.54 5.66
C TYR A 32 6.63 -27.65 4.27
N VAL A 33 5.49 -28.29 4.25
CA VAL A 33 4.65 -28.41 3.05
C VAL A 33 3.51 -27.39 3.14
N LYS A 34 3.32 -26.60 2.09
CA LYS A 34 2.19 -25.68 1.98
C LYS A 34 0.90 -26.46 1.75
N LYS A 35 -0.21 -25.98 2.29
CA LYS A 35 -1.55 -26.41 1.92
C LYS A 35 -1.84 -26.03 0.46
N GLU A 36 -2.22 -27.02 -0.37
CA GLU A 36 -2.39 -26.81 -1.83
C GLU A 36 -3.60 -25.92 -2.15
N VAL A 37 -4.71 -26.16 -1.48
CA VAL A 37 -5.98 -25.46 -1.74
C VAL A 37 -6.42 -24.69 -0.50
N LEU A 38 -6.54 -23.38 -0.60
CA LEU A 38 -7.05 -22.52 0.45
C LEU A 38 -8.58 -22.44 0.34
N SER A 39 -9.28 -22.55 1.47
CA SER A 39 -10.70 -22.19 1.56
C SER A 39 -10.90 -20.69 1.33
N GLU A 40 -12.13 -20.27 1.03
CA GLU A 40 -12.46 -18.84 0.84
C GLU A 40 -12.10 -17.98 2.08
N TYR A 41 -12.26 -18.53 3.27
CA TYR A 41 -11.82 -17.87 4.50
C TYR A 41 -10.30 -17.75 4.57
N GLU A 42 -9.56 -18.79 4.22
CA GLU A 42 -8.10 -18.78 4.25
C GLU A 42 -7.53 -17.84 3.19
N LYS A 43 -8.13 -17.76 2.01
CA LYS A 43 -7.74 -16.78 0.97
C LYS A 43 -7.82 -15.34 1.47
N LYS A 44 -8.86 -14.99 2.24
CA LYS A 44 -9.01 -13.63 2.80
C LYS A 44 -7.94 -13.28 3.82
N PHE A 45 -7.45 -14.25 4.59
CA PHE A 45 -6.57 -14.01 5.73
C PHE A 45 -5.22 -14.70 5.65
N TRP A 46 -4.82 -15.20 4.46
CA TRP A 46 -3.60 -15.95 4.29
C TRP A 46 -2.35 -15.19 4.77
N HIS A 47 -2.31 -13.88 4.54
CA HIS A 47 -1.20 -13.01 4.90
C HIS A 47 -0.93 -12.93 6.42
N LEU A 48 -1.94 -13.24 7.24
CA LEU A 48 -1.85 -13.26 8.71
C LEU A 48 -1.45 -14.63 9.29
N LYS A 49 -1.50 -15.70 8.47
CA LYS A 49 -1.29 -17.09 8.88
C LYS A 49 0.19 -17.43 9.10
N ASP A 50 0.43 -18.63 9.61
CA ASP A 50 1.76 -19.15 9.94
C ASP A 50 2.06 -20.42 9.15
N LEU A 51 3.22 -20.47 8.46
CA LEU A 51 3.57 -21.63 7.64
C LEU A 51 3.74 -22.90 8.49
N ALA A 52 4.31 -22.80 9.69
CA ALA A 52 4.55 -23.96 10.55
C ALA A 52 3.29 -24.47 11.26
N LYS A 53 2.30 -23.61 11.54
CA LYS A 53 1.08 -23.95 12.28
C LYS A 53 -0.12 -24.17 11.37
N ASP A 54 -0.23 -23.34 10.34
CA ASP A 54 -1.42 -23.33 9.46
C ASP A 54 -1.10 -23.94 8.09
N SER A 55 0.17 -24.24 7.79
CA SER A 55 0.66 -24.62 6.45
C SER A 55 0.36 -23.57 5.39
N ILE A 56 0.32 -22.29 5.78
CA ILE A 56 0.05 -21.13 4.92
C ILE A 56 1.17 -20.10 5.14
N PRO A 57 1.87 -19.69 4.07
CA PRO A 57 3.09 -18.86 4.16
C PRO A 57 2.77 -17.36 4.37
N GLY A 58 2.12 -17.03 5.47
CA GLY A 58 1.87 -15.66 5.91
C GLY A 58 2.91 -15.16 6.92
N MET A 59 2.64 -13.97 7.47
CA MET A 59 3.55 -13.26 8.39
C MET A 59 3.47 -13.72 9.85
N SER A 60 2.77 -14.80 10.16
CA SER A 60 2.58 -15.33 11.52
C SER A 60 1.94 -14.34 12.50
N VAL A 61 1.07 -13.46 12.01
CA VAL A 61 0.41 -12.42 12.82
C VAL A 61 -0.55 -13.05 13.82
N ASP A 62 -1.46 -13.92 13.37
CA ASP A 62 -2.43 -14.60 14.24
C ASP A 62 -1.72 -15.41 15.33
N ARG A 63 -0.64 -16.09 14.98
CA ARG A 63 0.19 -16.81 15.94
C ARG A 63 0.84 -15.88 16.98
N ALA A 64 1.39 -14.74 16.54
CA ALA A 64 1.98 -13.76 17.44
C ALA A 64 0.98 -13.23 18.47
N TYR A 65 -0.23 -12.90 18.03
CA TYR A 65 -1.31 -12.47 18.93
C TYR A 65 -1.71 -13.57 19.91
N LYS A 66 -1.85 -14.80 19.44
CA LYS A 66 -2.27 -15.95 20.24
C LYS A 66 -1.21 -16.41 21.26
N GLU A 67 0.06 -16.44 20.85
CA GLU A 67 1.11 -17.08 21.66
C GLU A 67 1.98 -16.08 22.43
N LEU A 68 2.23 -14.87 21.90
CA LEU A 68 3.12 -13.88 22.49
C LEU A 68 2.39 -12.70 23.11
N ILE A 69 1.51 -12.04 22.36
CA ILE A 69 0.81 -10.81 22.79
C ILE A 69 -0.23 -11.15 23.88
N LYS A 70 -1.05 -12.18 23.67
CA LYS A 70 -2.02 -12.70 24.66
C LYS A 70 -2.86 -11.63 25.35
N GLY A 71 -3.37 -10.66 24.58
CA GLY A 71 -4.17 -9.57 25.10
C GLY A 71 -3.40 -8.47 25.85
N GLN A 72 -2.06 -8.55 25.92
CA GLN A 72 -1.26 -7.42 26.40
C GLN A 72 -1.46 -6.22 25.49
N LYS A 73 -1.60 -5.04 26.08
CA LYS A 73 -1.71 -3.79 25.34
C LYS A 73 -0.34 -3.11 25.28
N GLY A 74 0.14 -2.86 24.08
CA GLY A 74 1.26 -1.96 23.83
C GLY A 74 0.81 -0.50 23.75
N GLU A 75 1.73 0.41 23.50
CA GLU A 75 1.41 1.80 23.25
C GLU A 75 0.70 1.95 21.88
N ALA A 76 -0.24 2.89 21.77
CA ALA A 76 -0.80 3.24 20.49
C ALA A 76 0.30 3.86 19.60
N VAL A 77 0.27 3.55 18.30
CA VAL A 77 1.29 4.04 17.35
C VAL A 77 0.61 4.78 16.22
N ILE A 78 1.03 6.02 16.00
CA ILE A 78 0.57 6.79 14.85
C ILE A 78 1.31 6.25 13.60
N VAL A 79 0.51 5.76 12.65
CA VAL A 79 0.97 5.34 11.32
C VAL A 79 0.41 6.32 10.31
N ALA A 80 1.25 7.12 9.70
CA ALA A 80 0.83 8.00 8.62
C ALA A 80 0.72 7.20 7.32
N VAL A 81 -0.37 7.40 6.58
CA VAL A 81 -0.61 6.81 5.27
C VAL A 81 -0.65 7.94 4.25
N ILE A 82 0.40 8.03 3.45
CA ILE A 82 0.46 8.97 2.31
C ILE A 82 -0.08 8.23 1.10
N ASP A 83 -1.28 8.63 0.61
CA ASP A 83 -1.99 7.85 -0.41
C ASP A 83 -3.03 8.73 -1.16
N SER A 84 -3.95 8.12 -1.89
CA SER A 84 -4.99 8.77 -2.69
C SER A 84 -6.17 9.36 -1.88
N GLY A 85 -6.17 9.19 -0.56
CA GLY A 85 -7.26 9.49 0.36
C GLY A 85 -7.80 8.22 1.00
N VAL A 86 -8.61 8.37 2.07
CA VAL A 86 -9.14 7.24 2.85
C VAL A 86 -10.60 7.50 3.22
N ASP A 87 -11.46 6.52 3.05
CA ASP A 87 -12.82 6.54 3.59
C ASP A 87 -12.76 6.36 5.12
N ILE A 88 -12.50 7.45 5.84
CA ILE A 88 -12.37 7.46 7.30
C ILE A 88 -13.67 7.09 8.03
N GLU A 89 -14.80 7.08 7.32
CA GLU A 89 -16.10 6.67 7.85
C GLU A 89 -16.34 5.16 7.76
N HIS A 90 -15.43 4.42 7.08
CA HIS A 90 -15.59 2.98 6.90
C HIS A 90 -15.64 2.25 8.26
N PRO A 91 -16.63 1.37 8.51
CA PRO A 91 -16.80 0.70 9.81
C PRO A 91 -15.55 -0.05 10.30
N GLU A 92 -14.77 -0.65 9.38
CA GLU A 92 -13.53 -1.36 9.70
C GLU A 92 -12.42 -0.47 10.26
N LEU A 93 -12.46 0.84 9.97
CA LEU A 93 -11.46 1.81 10.40
C LEU A 93 -11.93 2.61 11.63
N LYS A 94 -13.15 2.31 12.12
CA LYS A 94 -13.72 3.01 13.27
C LYS A 94 -12.82 2.88 14.51
N GLY A 95 -12.39 4.02 15.05
CA GLY A 95 -11.50 4.11 16.22
C GLY A 95 -10.01 3.94 15.90
N ALA A 96 -9.65 3.56 14.65
CA ALA A 96 -8.28 3.52 14.19
C ALA A 96 -7.80 4.84 13.58
N ILE A 97 -8.72 5.72 13.16
CA ILE A 97 -8.34 7.02 12.57
C ILE A 97 -7.70 7.91 13.65
N TRP A 98 -6.58 8.54 13.30
CA TRP A 98 -5.92 9.54 14.13
C TRP A 98 -6.77 10.80 14.26
N VAL A 99 -6.69 11.44 15.40
CA VAL A 99 -7.35 12.71 15.67
C VAL A 99 -6.29 13.68 16.16
N ASN A 100 -6.19 14.85 15.53
CA ASN A 100 -5.46 15.99 16.05
C ASN A 100 -6.26 16.58 17.23
N GLU A 101 -5.81 16.30 18.44
CA GLU A 101 -6.53 16.76 19.66
C GLU A 101 -6.30 18.26 19.96
N ASP A 102 -5.35 18.88 19.28
CA ASP A 102 -5.02 20.31 19.42
C ASP A 102 -5.89 21.19 18.50
N GLU A 103 -6.69 20.59 17.60
CA GLU A 103 -7.64 21.23 16.69
C GLU A 103 -9.09 21.16 17.19
N ILE A 104 -9.86 22.24 17.01
CA ILE A 104 -11.30 22.31 17.29
C ILE A 104 -12.07 22.10 15.98
N PRO A 105 -12.78 21.00 15.80
CA PRO A 105 -13.38 20.66 14.52
C PRO A 105 -14.33 21.71 13.94
N ASN A 106 -14.18 22.03 12.65
CA ASN A 106 -15.06 22.88 11.85
C ASN A 106 -15.17 24.34 12.34
N ASN A 107 -14.15 24.88 12.95
CA ASN A 107 -14.13 26.28 13.37
C ASN A 107 -13.44 27.21 12.36
N LEU A 108 -12.81 26.66 11.30
CA LEU A 108 -12.05 27.36 10.25
C LEU A 108 -10.84 28.15 10.80
N VAL A 109 -10.28 27.68 11.90
CA VAL A 109 -9.09 28.23 12.54
C VAL A 109 -8.03 27.14 12.60
N ASP A 110 -6.78 27.49 12.40
CA ASP A 110 -5.61 26.67 12.66
C ASP A 110 -5.27 26.88 14.16
N ASP A 111 -5.86 26.02 15.04
CA ASP A 111 -5.79 26.23 16.49
C ASP A 111 -4.41 25.91 17.05
N ASP A 112 -3.70 24.93 16.48
CA ASP A 112 -2.35 24.53 16.88
C ASP A 112 -1.25 25.31 16.15
N GLN A 113 -1.62 26.16 15.19
CA GLN A 113 -0.73 27.05 14.42
C GLN A 113 0.35 26.29 13.63
N ASN A 114 0.01 25.09 13.15
CA ASN A 114 0.88 24.25 12.34
C ASN A 114 0.86 24.62 10.84
N GLY A 115 -0.07 25.48 10.42
CA GLY A 115 -0.25 25.96 9.04
C GLY A 115 -1.38 25.23 8.28
N TYR A 116 -2.12 24.32 8.93
CA TYR A 116 -3.17 23.50 8.35
C TYR A 116 -4.49 23.64 9.13
N VAL A 117 -5.48 24.29 8.52
CA VAL A 117 -6.75 24.62 9.17
C VAL A 117 -7.65 23.40 9.29
N ASP A 118 -8.18 23.11 10.49
CA ASP A 118 -9.10 22.00 10.76
C ASP A 118 -8.53 20.62 10.34
N ASP A 119 -7.24 20.35 10.47
CA ASP A 119 -6.56 19.13 10.04
C ASP A 119 -6.78 17.93 11.00
N ILE A 120 -8.02 17.72 11.40
CA ILE A 120 -8.46 16.77 12.44
C ILE A 120 -7.97 15.34 12.22
N HIS A 121 -7.90 14.88 10.96
CA HIS A 121 -7.52 13.50 10.62
C HIS A 121 -6.26 13.41 9.74
N GLY A 122 -5.61 14.54 9.51
CA GLY A 122 -4.50 14.72 8.59
C GLY A 122 -4.80 15.79 7.55
N TRP A 123 -4.15 15.74 6.40
CA TRP A 123 -4.24 16.78 5.39
C TRP A 123 -4.38 16.26 3.96
N ASN A 124 -5.11 17.00 3.15
CA ASN A 124 -5.28 16.77 1.73
C ASN A 124 -4.48 17.81 0.92
N PHE A 125 -3.28 17.43 0.47
CA PHE A 125 -2.40 18.26 -0.37
C PHE A 125 -2.90 18.44 -1.80
N LEU A 126 -3.87 17.63 -2.23
CA LEU A 126 -4.42 17.70 -3.59
C LEU A 126 -5.65 18.59 -3.68
N GLY A 127 -6.20 19.08 -2.55
CA GLY A 127 -7.46 19.82 -2.57
C GLY A 127 -8.54 19.05 -3.34
N ASP A 128 -9.13 19.69 -4.35
CA ASP A 128 -10.18 19.09 -5.20
C ASP A 128 -9.60 18.41 -6.47
N ALA A 129 -8.28 18.33 -6.64
CA ALA A 129 -7.68 17.60 -7.75
C ALA A 129 -7.88 16.09 -7.60
N GLU A 130 -8.32 15.43 -8.67
CA GLU A 130 -8.47 13.97 -8.75
C GLU A 130 -7.46 13.35 -9.70
N LEU A 131 -7.39 13.90 -10.92
CA LEU A 131 -6.55 13.42 -12.01
C LEU A 131 -5.33 14.31 -12.17
N GLU A 132 -4.21 13.71 -12.58
CA GLU A 132 -3.00 14.46 -12.88
C GLU A 132 -2.24 13.85 -14.09
N ASN A 133 -1.37 14.66 -14.71
CA ASN A 133 -0.46 14.13 -15.72
C ASN A 133 0.58 13.18 -15.09
N MET A 134 1.05 12.23 -15.88
CA MET A 134 2.31 11.54 -15.60
C MET A 134 3.47 12.55 -15.61
N GLU A 135 4.47 12.35 -14.74
CA GLU A 135 5.62 13.27 -14.63
C GLU A 135 6.36 13.44 -15.95
N SER A 136 6.45 12.40 -16.77
CA SER A 136 7.04 12.49 -18.10
C SER A 136 6.34 13.49 -19.01
N VAL A 137 5.03 13.68 -18.86
CA VAL A 137 4.24 14.67 -19.61
C VAL A 137 4.50 16.07 -19.05
N ARG A 138 4.55 16.22 -17.72
CA ARG A 138 4.91 17.49 -17.08
C ARG A 138 6.33 17.95 -17.47
N LEU A 139 7.27 17.01 -17.57
CA LEU A 139 8.63 17.28 -18.06
C LEU A 139 8.62 17.67 -19.53
N GLN A 140 7.84 17.00 -20.40
CA GLN A 140 7.69 17.39 -21.80
C GLN A 140 7.22 18.84 -21.95
N LYS A 141 6.25 19.27 -21.13
CA LYS A 141 5.73 20.66 -21.14
C LYS A 141 6.79 21.72 -20.85
N LYS A 142 7.85 21.36 -20.10
CA LYS A 142 8.95 22.27 -19.73
C LYS A 142 10.06 22.33 -20.77
N GLU A 143 10.12 21.36 -21.66
CA GLU A 143 11.15 21.28 -22.70
C GLU A 143 10.83 22.21 -23.88
N ILE A 144 11.88 22.68 -24.55
CA ILE A 144 11.74 23.46 -25.78
C ILE A 144 11.21 22.54 -26.90
N PRO A 145 10.08 22.87 -27.56
CA PRO A 145 9.56 22.09 -28.67
C PRO A 145 10.60 21.84 -29.75
N GLY A 146 10.76 20.58 -30.17
CA GLY A 146 11.77 20.15 -31.13
C GLY A 146 13.17 19.92 -30.58
N SER A 147 13.38 20.10 -29.25
CA SER A 147 14.61 19.65 -28.60
C SER A 147 14.65 18.12 -28.51
N LYS A 148 15.86 17.52 -28.41
CA LYS A 148 16.00 16.06 -28.24
C LYS A 148 15.27 15.52 -27.00
N ALA A 149 15.21 16.30 -25.93
CA ALA A 149 14.50 15.94 -24.71
C ALA A 149 12.98 15.95 -24.95
N PHE A 150 12.44 17.01 -25.57
CA PHE A 150 11.04 17.08 -25.97
C PHE A 150 10.63 15.90 -26.86
N GLU A 151 11.39 15.62 -27.94
CA GLU A 151 11.11 14.53 -28.88
C GLU A 151 11.11 13.15 -28.17
N LYS A 152 12.02 12.93 -27.22
CA LYS A 152 12.06 11.70 -26.43
C LYS A 152 10.77 11.52 -25.63
N PHE A 153 10.38 12.52 -24.83
CA PHE A 153 9.16 12.47 -24.04
C PHE A 153 7.90 12.36 -24.90
N GLU A 154 7.86 13.08 -26.04
CA GLU A 154 6.75 13.02 -26.99
C GLU A 154 6.60 11.63 -27.58
N LYS A 155 7.69 11.00 -28.02
CA LYS A 155 7.67 9.64 -28.56
C LYS A 155 7.12 8.64 -27.53
N ASP A 156 7.58 8.72 -26.29
CA ASP A 156 7.13 7.84 -25.20
C ASP A 156 5.64 8.09 -24.87
N ARG A 157 5.21 9.35 -24.81
CA ARG A 157 3.82 9.75 -24.60
C ARG A 157 2.90 9.22 -25.72
N LEU A 158 3.27 9.43 -26.98
CA LEU A 158 2.47 8.97 -28.13
C LEU A 158 2.37 7.45 -28.18
N LYS A 159 3.45 6.74 -27.82
CA LYS A 159 3.43 5.27 -27.69
C LYS A 159 2.45 4.84 -26.59
N ASN A 160 2.47 5.49 -25.44
CA ASN A 160 1.56 5.17 -24.34
C ASN A 160 0.09 5.47 -24.70
N ILE A 161 -0.19 6.60 -25.33
CA ILE A 161 -1.54 6.92 -25.84
C ILE A 161 -2.02 5.84 -26.82
N LYS A 162 -1.16 5.40 -27.76
CA LYS A 162 -1.52 4.35 -28.71
C LYS A 162 -1.86 3.03 -28.00
N ASN A 163 -1.06 2.65 -27.00
CA ASN A 163 -1.30 1.44 -26.23
C ASN A 163 -2.61 1.53 -25.42
N LYS A 164 -2.85 2.68 -24.77
CA LYS A 164 -4.07 2.91 -23.98
C LYS A 164 -5.34 3.01 -24.85
N LYS A 165 -5.24 3.53 -26.07
CA LYS A 165 -6.34 3.48 -27.05
C LYS A 165 -6.68 2.06 -27.49
N LYS A 166 -5.66 1.22 -27.66
CA LYS A 166 -5.89 -0.20 -27.94
C LYS A 166 -6.53 -0.91 -26.75
N GLU A 167 -5.99 -0.73 -25.55
CA GLU A 167 -6.54 -1.27 -24.31
C GLU A 167 -8.00 -0.85 -24.10
N LEU A 168 -8.32 0.43 -24.34
CA LEU A 168 -9.69 0.95 -24.29
C LEU A 168 -10.61 0.19 -25.25
N SER A 169 -10.19 0.03 -26.52
CA SER A 169 -10.96 -0.74 -27.51
C SER A 169 -11.14 -2.20 -27.10
N ASP A 170 -10.08 -2.85 -26.61
CA ASP A 170 -10.14 -4.24 -26.17
C ASP A 170 -11.13 -4.42 -24.98
N ILE A 171 -11.18 -3.45 -24.06
CA ILE A 171 -12.12 -3.45 -22.92
C ILE A 171 -13.56 -3.18 -23.39
N GLU A 172 -13.76 -2.25 -24.34
CA GLU A 172 -15.08 -1.96 -24.92
C GLU A 172 -15.65 -3.21 -25.61
N ASP A 173 -14.84 -3.93 -26.39
CA ASP A 173 -15.22 -5.20 -27.04
C ASP A 173 -15.60 -6.28 -26.00
N ILE A 174 -14.84 -6.40 -24.90
CA ILE A 174 -15.14 -7.32 -23.80
C ILE A 174 -16.48 -6.94 -23.12
N ILE A 175 -16.75 -5.67 -22.91
CA ILE A 175 -18.00 -5.19 -22.30
C ILE A 175 -19.18 -5.46 -23.24
N GLU A 176 -19.04 -5.23 -24.54
CA GLU A 176 -20.07 -5.54 -25.54
C GLU A 176 -20.39 -7.04 -25.52
N GLN A 177 -19.37 -7.90 -25.60
CA GLN A 177 -19.52 -9.35 -25.52
C GLN A 177 -20.11 -9.82 -24.18
N TYR A 178 -19.80 -9.10 -23.08
CA TYR A 178 -20.43 -9.35 -21.77
C TYR A 178 -21.94 -9.16 -21.84
N HIS A 179 -22.40 -8.05 -22.42
CA HIS A 179 -23.84 -7.76 -22.52
C HIS A 179 -24.57 -8.73 -23.45
N GLU A 180 -23.97 -9.07 -24.58
CA GLU A 180 -24.53 -10.07 -25.50
C GLU A 180 -24.67 -11.45 -24.84
N SER A 181 -23.60 -11.93 -24.21
CA SER A 181 -23.58 -13.22 -23.51
C SER A 181 -24.59 -13.27 -22.36
N ASP A 182 -24.67 -12.18 -21.57
CA ASP A 182 -25.61 -12.05 -20.47
C ASP A 182 -27.08 -12.09 -20.95
N SER A 183 -27.37 -11.41 -22.07
CA SER A 183 -28.68 -11.41 -22.70
C SER A 183 -29.10 -12.81 -23.20
N ILE A 184 -28.20 -13.52 -23.87
CA ILE A 184 -28.44 -14.88 -24.37
C ILE A 184 -28.73 -15.86 -23.22
N ILE A 185 -27.95 -15.78 -22.16
CA ILE A 185 -28.08 -16.65 -20.98
C ILE A 185 -29.41 -16.35 -20.27
N LYS A 186 -29.74 -15.09 -20.01
CA LYS A 186 -31.00 -14.65 -19.39
C LYS A 186 -32.23 -15.14 -20.19
N ALA A 187 -32.19 -14.92 -21.50
CA ALA A 187 -33.27 -15.40 -22.38
C ALA A 187 -33.43 -16.93 -22.35
N THR A 188 -32.31 -17.67 -22.26
CA THR A 188 -32.33 -19.12 -22.21
C THR A 188 -32.86 -19.66 -20.88
N LEU A 189 -32.47 -19.04 -19.76
CA LEU A 189 -32.89 -19.44 -18.42
C LEU A 189 -34.27 -18.88 -18.03
N GLY A 190 -34.74 -17.85 -18.71
CA GLY A 190 -35.97 -17.13 -18.34
C GLY A 190 -35.85 -16.40 -17.01
N LYS A 191 -34.63 -16.00 -16.64
CA LYS A 191 -34.30 -15.36 -15.36
C LYS A 191 -33.43 -14.14 -15.56
N GLU A 192 -33.66 -13.08 -14.78
CA GLU A 192 -32.80 -11.88 -14.75
C GLU A 192 -31.50 -12.10 -13.99
N ASN A 193 -31.53 -12.91 -12.91
CA ASN A 193 -30.36 -13.23 -12.10
C ASN A 193 -30.09 -14.74 -12.18
N TYR A 194 -28.83 -15.10 -12.35
CA TYR A 194 -28.40 -16.50 -12.44
C TYR A 194 -26.99 -16.68 -11.85
N THR A 195 -26.69 -17.89 -11.40
CA THR A 195 -25.34 -18.30 -10.99
C THR A 195 -24.64 -19.06 -12.12
N LEU A 196 -23.32 -19.17 -12.05
CA LEU A 196 -22.56 -19.99 -12.99
C LEU A 196 -22.96 -21.46 -12.93
N ASP A 197 -23.19 -22.00 -11.73
CA ASP A 197 -23.64 -23.38 -11.55
C ASP A 197 -24.97 -23.67 -12.26
N GLU A 198 -25.93 -22.72 -12.22
CA GLU A 198 -27.19 -22.84 -12.95
C GLU A 198 -26.99 -22.88 -14.47
N VAL A 199 -25.94 -22.22 -14.94
CA VAL A 199 -25.59 -22.15 -16.37
C VAL A 199 -24.81 -23.38 -16.81
N GLU A 200 -23.97 -23.96 -15.97
CA GLU A 200 -23.17 -25.16 -16.27
C GLU A 200 -24.00 -26.44 -16.42
N ILE A 201 -25.15 -26.50 -15.76
CA ILE A 201 -26.10 -27.62 -15.87
C ILE A 201 -26.78 -27.65 -17.25
N PHE A 202 -26.78 -26.55 -17.98
CA PHE A 202 -27.40 -26.44 -19.29
C PHE A 202 -26.49 -27.01 -20.39
N SER A 203 -26.94 -28.09 -21.03
CA SER A 203 -26.33 -28.52 -22.30
C SER A 203 -26.69 -27.52 -23.39
N PRO A 204 -25.71 -26.81 -23.98
CA PRO A 204 -25.97 -25.80 -24.99
C PRO A 204 -26.62 -26.42 -26.22
N LYS A 205 -27.81 -25.94 -26.58
CA LYS A 205 -28.56 -26.40 -27.76
C LYS A 205 -28.27 -25.55 -29.01
N THR A 206 -27.62 -24.39 -28.83
CA THR A 206 -27.28 -23.46 -29.91
C THR A 206 -25.82 -23.07 -29.82
N PHE A 207 -25.22 -22.72 -30.96
CA PHE A 207 -23.83 -22.27 -31.01
C PHE A 207 -23.61 -20.96 -30.20
N SER A 208 -24.55 -20.01 -30.32
CA SER A 208 -24.50 -18.75 -29.57
C SER A 208 -24.57 -18.95 -28.05
N LEU A 209 -25.37 -19.90 -27.56
CA LEU A 209 -25.37 -20.22 -26.12
C LEU A 209 -24.03 -20.84 -25.68
N MET A 210 -23.44 -21.70 -26.51
CA MET A 210 -22.12 -22.28 -26.21
C MET A 210 -21.04 -21.22 -26.13
N GLU A 211 -21.01 -20.27 -27.06
CA GLU A 211 -20.05 -19.13 -27.01
C GLU A 211 -20.26 -18.26 -25.78
N ALA A 212 -21.51 -17.92 -25.45
CA ALA A 212 -21.84 -17.17 -24.25
C ALA A 212 -21.36 -17.84 -22.96
N LEU A 213 -21.50 -19.19 -22.87
CA LEU A 213 -21.03 -19.95 -21.72
C LEU A 213 -19.50 -19.99 -21.62
N ILE A 214 -18.81 -20.21 -22.73
CA ILE A 214 -17.33 -20.17 -22.79
C ILE A 214 -16.83 -18.81 -22.34
N PHE A 215 -17.45 -17.74 -22.83
CA PHE A 215 -17.05 -16.39 -22.45
C PHE A 215 -17.32 -16.07 -20.97
N LYS A 216 -18.45 -16.51 -20.43
CA LYS A 216 -18.74 -16.35 -18.99
C LYS A 216 -17.75 -17.13 -18.10
N ARG A 217 -17.33 -18.33 -18.50
CA ARG A 217 -16.24 -19.05 -17.82
C ARG A 217 -14.94 -18.28 -17.88
N PHE A 218 -14.55 -17.81 -19.06
CA PHE A 218 -13.35 -16.97 -19.21
C PHE A 218 -13.37 -15.77 -18.27
N LEU A 219 -14.49 -15.04 -18.15
CA LEU A 219 -14.63 -13.92 -17.23
C LEU A 219 -14.47 -14.36 -15.77
N ASN A 220 -15.09 -15.49 -15.40
CA ASN A 220 -15.02 -16.02 -14.04
C ASN A 220 -13.60 -16.48 -13.68
N ASP A 221 -12.96 -17.23 -14.58
CA ASP A 221 -11.60 -17.76 -14.38
C ASP A 221 -10.56 -16.64 -14.25
N ASN A 222 -10.82 -15.49 -14.91
CA ASN A 222 -9.99 -14.29 -14.82
C ASN A 222 -10.49 -13.27 -13.76
N LEU A 223 -11.50 -13.63 -12.96
CA LEU A 223 -12.12 -12.77 -11.96
C LEU A 223 -12.58 -11.39 -12.51
N LEU A 224 -13.01 -11.37 -13.78
CA LEU A 224 -13.49 -10.16 -14.48
C LEU A 224 -14.99 -9.97 -14.26
N THR A 225 -15.33 -9.21 -13.24
CA THR A 225 -16.72 -8.78 -13.01
C THR A 225 -17.08 -7.56 -13.86
N LYS A 226 -18.36 -7.31 -14.06
CA LYS A 226 -18.83 -6.09 -14.75
C LYS A 226 -18.26 -4.82 -14.12
N SER A 227 -18.26 -4.74 -12.79
CA SER A 227 -17.73 -3.56 -12.08
C SER A 227 -16.22 -3.38 -12.28
N LYS A 228 -15.44 -4.48 -12.37
CA LYS A 228 -14.02 -4.39 -12.70
C LYS A 228 -13.77 -3.90 -14.12
N LEU A 229 -14.55 -4.38 -15.08
CA LEU A 229 -14.47 -3.91 -16.47
C LEU A 229 -14.79 -2.43 -16.58
N GLU A 230 -15.80 -1.93 -15.86
CA GLU A 230 -16.13 -0.51 -15.78
C GLU A 230 -15.00 0.32 -15.16
N VAL A 231 -14.29 -0.22 -14.15
CA VAL A 231 -13.11 0.42 -13.56
C VAL A 231 -11.98 0.49 -14.59
N TYR A 232 -11.64 -0.60 -15.26
CA TYR A 232 -10.59 -0.62 -16.28
C TYR A 232 -10.89 0.31 -17.46
N LEU A 233 -12.17 0.39 -17.88
CA LEU A 233 -12.62 1.33 -18.89
C LEU A 233 -12.33 2.78 -18.47
N GLN A 234 -12.69 3.13 -17.24
CA GLN A 234 -12.46 4.47 -16.70
C GLN A 234 -10.96 4.79 -16.57
N GLU A 235 -10.15 3.84 -16.12
CA GLU A 235 -8.69 3.99 -16.02
C GLU A 235 -8.03 4.20 -17.39
N ALA A 236 -8.47 3.46 -18.42
CA ALA A 236 -8.00 3.66 -19.79
C ALA A 236 -8.40 5.04 -20.33
N GLN A 237 -9.63 5.49 -20.08
CA GLN A 237 -10.12 6.81 -20.44
C GLN A 237 -9.35 7.91 -19.70
N ASN A 238 -9.13 7.78 -18.39
CA ASN A 238 -8.34 8.73 -17.58
C ASN A 238 -6.92 8.85 -18.12
N SER A 239 -6.32 7.70 -18.49
CA SER A 239 -4.98 7.69 -19.07
C SER A 239 -4.88 8.51 -20.36
N ILE A 240 -5.87 8.43 -21.23
CA ILE A 240 -5.90 9.18 -22.50
C ILE A 240 -6.24 10.66 -22.25
N ASN A 241 -7.24 10.93 -21.40
CA ASN A 241 -7.81 12.26 -21.24
C ASN A 241 -7.03 13.15 -20.25
N ALA A 242 -6.28 12.55 -19.32
CA ALA A 242 -5.51 13.25 -18.30
C ALA A 242 -4.03 12.84 -18.27
N HIS A 243 -3.70 11.58 -17.96
CA HIS A 243 -2.32 11.15 -17.67
C HIS A 243 -1.35 11.50 -18.82
N TYR A 244 -1.73 11.21 -20.07
CA TYR A 244 -0.92 11.46 -21.27
C TYR A 244 -1.42 12.63 -22.12
N ASN A 245 -2.43 13.37 -21.66
CA ASN A 245 -2.91 14.56 -22.38
C ASN A 245 -2.04 15.78 -22.02
N ILE A 246 -1.28 16.28 -23.01
CA ILE A 246 -0.37 17.41 -22.80
C ILE A 246 -1.10 18.72 -22.46
N ASP A 247 -2.36 18.86 -22.86
CA ASP A 247 -3.17 20.05 -22.63
C ASP A 247 -3.93 20.00 -21.28
N PHE A 248 -3.92 18.85 -20.60
CA PHE A 248 -4.58 18.69 -19.30
C PHE A 248 -3.75 19.33 -18.18
N ASN A 249 -4.41 19.99 -17.24
CA ASN A 249 -3.81 20.59 -16.05
C ASN A 249 -4.68 20.30 -14.83
N GLY A 250 -4.43 19.16 -14.18
CA GLY A 250 -5.15 18.75 -12.97
C GLY A 250 -4.87 19.64 -11.76
N ARG A 251 -3.64 20.20 -11.67
CA ARG A 251 -3.20 21.04 -10.56
C ARG A 251 -3.89 22.41 -10.49
N ALA A 252 -4.48 22.87 -11.59
CA ALA A 252 -5.09 24.20 -11.65
C ALA A 252 -6.14 24.47 -10.55
N VAL A 253 -6.83 23.43 -10.07
CA VAL A 253 -7.88 23.57 -9.03
C VAL A 253 -7.30 23.69 -7.62
N VAL A 254 -6.02 23.38 -7.42
CA VAL A 254 -5.35 23.47 -6.10
C VAL A 254 -4.93 24.90 -5.81
N GLY A 255 -4.50 25.62 -6.83
CA GLY A 255 -4.18 27.05 -6.75
C GLY A 255 -2.79 27.38 -6.20
N ASP A 256 -1.91 26.39 -6.07
CA ASP A 256 -0.52 26.54 -5.62
C ASP A 256 0.49 26.49 -6.78
N ASP A 257 1.74 26.83 -6.48
CA ASP A 257 2.88 26.52 -7.36
C ASP A 257 3.51 25.16 -6.95
N PRO A 258 3.30 24.08 -7.71
CA PRO A 258 3.84 22.76 -7.36
C PRO A 258 5.36 22.66 -7.51
N TYR A 259 6.04 23.72 -7.97
CA TYR A 259 7.49 23.80 -8.14
C TYR A 259 8.16 24.79 -7.19
N ASP A 260 7.41 25.37 -6.24
CA ASP A 260 7.95 26.13 -5.11
C ASP A 260 7.64 25.40 -3.80
N ILE A 261 8.69 24.88 -3.14
CA ILE A 261 8.56 24.17 -1.85
C ILE A 261 8.12 25.10 -0.72
N ASN A 262 8.32 26.43 -0.86
CA ASN A 262 7.92 27.41 0.14
C ASN A 262 6.45 27.81 0.04
N ASP A 263 5.81 27.55 -1.08
CA ASP A 263 4.36 27.68 -1.23
C ASP A 263 3.65 26.46 -0.62
N HIS A 264 3.46 26.48 0.71
CA HIS A 264 2.94 25.36 1.50
C HIS A 264 1.53 25.60 2.08
N LYS A 265 0.88 26.74 1.78
CA LYS A 265 -0.46 27.07 2.26
C LYS A 265 -1.52 26.72 1.20
N TYR A 266 -1.78 25.45 0.99
CA TYR A 266 -2.74 24.95 0.02
C TYR A 266 -3.34 23.62 0.47
N GLY A 267 -4.35 23.16 -0.24
CA GLY A 267 -5.07 21.95 0.13
C GLY A 267 -6.24 22.21 1.08
N ASN A 268 -6.74 21.18 1.72
CA ASN A 268 -7.84 21.25 2.68
C ASN A 268 -7.88 20.04 3.63
N ALA A 269 -8.76 20.07 4.63
CA ALA A 269 -8.92 19.01 5.62
C ALA A 269 -9.73 17.79 5.11
N ASN A 270 -10.23 17.77 3.87
CA ASN A 270 -10.99 16.65 3.32
C ASN A 270 -10.06 15.50 2.89
N VAL A 271 -9.66 14.67 3.84
CA VAL A 271 -8.74 13.53 3.61
C VAL A 271 -9.35 12.37 2.81
N ILE A 272 -10.67 12.36 2.60
CA ILE A 272 -11.34 11.40 1.70
C ILE A 272 -11.08 11.79 0.24
N GLY A 273 -11.02 13.08 -0.04
CA GLY A 273 -10.98 13.67 -1.37
C GLY A 273 -12.38 13.98 -1.93
N PRO A 274 -12.46 14.59 -3.11
CA PRO A 274 -13.72 15.09 -3.68
C PRO A 274 -14.70 13.97 -4.06
N LYS A 275 -14.18 12.78 -4.39
CA LYS A 275 -15.01 11.60 -4.67
C LYS A 275 -14.57 10.42 -3.79
N LYS A 276 -15.50 9.91 -2.99
CA LYS A 276 -15.27 8.76 -2.11
C LYS A 276 -14.65 7.55 -2.83
N LYS A 277 -15.04 7.31 -4.09
CA LYS A 277 -14.47 6.25 -4.94
C LYS A 277 -12.96 6.44 -5.20
N GLY A 278 -12.46 7.66 -5.26
CA GLY A 278 -11.02 7.94 -5.43
C GLY A 278 -10.16 7.48 -4.24
N ALA A 279 -10.76 7.28 -3.07
CA ALA A 279 -10.10 6.81 -1.87
C ALA A 279 -9.95 5.27 -1.79
N ASN A 280 -10.20 4.53 -2.86
CA ASN A 280 -10.17 3.05 -2.87
C ASN A 280 -8.83 2.51 -2.38
N HIS A 281 -7.73 2.98 -2.97
CA HIS A 281 -6.39 2.46 -2.70
C HIS A 281 -5.95 2.76 -1.27
N GLY A 282 -6.04 4.01 -0.81
CA GLY A 282 -5.66 4.37 0.56
C GLY A 282 -6.55 3.72 1.63
N THR A 283 -7.86 3.52 1.37
CA THR A 283 -8.76 2.79 2.27
C THR A 283 -8.31 1.32 2.41
N HIS A 284 -7.96 0.68 1.28
CA HIS A 284 -7.48 -0.69 1.26
C HIS A 284 -6.16 -0.83 2.04
N VAL A 285 -5.21 0.07 1.83
CA VAL A 285 -3.94 0.16 2.56
C VAL A 285 -4.17 0.33 4.07
N CYS A 286 -5.05 1.25 4.46
CA CYS A 286 -5.41 1.47 5.86
C CYS A 286 -6.03 0.24 6.51
N GLY A 287 -6.90 -0.48 5.78
CA GLY A 287 -7.50 -1.71 6.24
C GLY A 287 -6.48 -2.81 6.53
N ILE A 288 -5.46 -2.98 5.69
CA ILE A 288 -4.36 -3.93 5.93
C ILE A 288 -3.61 -3.58 7.22
N ILE A 289 -3.36 -2.30 7.47
CA ILE A 289 -2.64 -1.88 8.68
C ILE A 289 -3.47 -2.09 9.94
N ALA A 290 -4.73 -1.59 9.96
CA ALA A 290 -5.40 -1.26 11.22
C ALA A 290 -6.87 -1.69 11.35
N SER A 291 -7.45 -2.43 10.40
CA SER A 291 -8.81 -2.97 10.59
C SER A 291 -8.91 -3.78 11.87
N SER A 292 -10.09 -3.72 12.50
CA SER A 292 -10.36 -4.44 13.75
C SER A 292 -10.05 -5.94 13.64
N ARG A 293 -9.31 -6.47 14.60
CA ARG A 293 -8.98 -7.91 14.63
C ARG A 293 -10.09 -8.78 15.22
N ASN A 294 -11.10 -8.18 15.83
CA ASN A 294 -12.25 -8.87 16.43
C ASN A 294 -13.43 -8.95 15.45
N ASN A 295 -13.15 -9.17 14.19
CA ASN A 295 -14.14 -9.19 13.12
C ASN A 295 -13.98 -10.47 12.28
N ASP A 296 -15.02 -11.31 12.29
CA ASP A 296 -15.01 -12.60 11.57
C ASP A 296 -15.55 -12.47 10.13
N ASN A 297 -16.25 -11.39 9.80
CA ASN A 297 -16.96 -11.23 8.53
C ASN A 297 -16.36 -10.18 7.59
N GLY A 298 -15.46 -9.35 8.07
CA GLY A 298 -14.88 -8.25 7.33
C GLY A 298 -13.41 -8.46 6.97
N ASN A 299 -12.61 -7.47 7.32
CA ASN A 299 -11.16 -7.49 7.20
C ASN A 299 -10.50 -7.58 8.58
N ARG A 300 -9.23 -7.98 8.62
CA ARG A 300 -8.39 -7.96 9.83
C ARG A 300 -7.08 -7.28 9.52
N GLY A 301 -6.81 -6.20 10.22
CA GLY A 301 -5.53 -5.50 10.13
C GLY A 301 -4.40 -6.26 10.85
N VAL A 302 -3.18 -5.86 10.55
CA VAL A 302 -2.00 -6.37 11.24
C VAL A 302 -1.94 -5.85 12.68
N PHE A 303 -2.32 -4.58 12.90
CA PHE A 303 -2.24 -3.92 14.22
C PHE A 303 -3.43 -2.98 14.47
N ASP A 304 -4.43 -3.45 15.21
CA ASP A 304 -5.66 -2.72 15.53
C ASP A 304 -5.51 -1.63 16.61
N ASN A 305 -4.32 -1.46 17.21
CA ASN A 305 -4.00 -0.33 18.09
C ASN A 305 -3.19 0.77 17.37
N SER A 306 -3.17 0.77 16.04
CA SER A 306 -2.66 1.89 15.24
C SER A 306 -3.61 3.07 15.26
N LYS A 307 -3.03 4.28 15.11
CA LYS A 307 -3.76 5.50 14.80
C LYS A 307 -3.34 5.96 13.41
N LEU A 308 -4.26 5.86 12.46
CA LEU A 308 -4.02 6.16 11.05
C LEU A 308 -4.14 7.66 10.80
N MET A 309 -3.03 8.32 10.52
CA MET A 309 -2.98 9.71 10.06
C MET A 309 -3.06 9.71 8.54
N VAL A 310 -4.07 10.36 7.98
CA VAL A 310 -4.34 10.31 6.54
C VAL A 310 -3.77 11.52 5.83
N LEU A 311 -2.90 11.28 4.85
CA LEU A 311 -2.27 12.33 4.05
C LEU A 311 -2.55 12.06 2.57
N ARG A 312 -3.51 12.81 2.01
CA ARG A 312 -3.88 12.66 0.61
C ARG A 312 -2.92 13.47 -0.26
N ALA A 313 -1.99 12.78 -0.95
CA ALA A 313 -0.95 13.40 -1.76
C ALA A 313 -0.71 12.67 -3.10
N VAL A 314 -1.44 11.58 -3.37
CA VAL A 314 -1.30 10.76 -4.56
C VAL A 314 -2.57 10.87 -5.41
N PRO A 315 -2.54 11.58 -6.56
CA PRO A 315 -3.66 11.68 -7.47
C PRO A 315 -3.76 10.42 -8.35
N ASP A 316 -4.82 10.30 -9.13
CA ASP A 316 -4.85 9.39 -10.28
C ASP A 316 -3.97 10.00 -11.40
N GLY A 317 -2.72 9.55 -11.44
CA GLY A 317 -1.58 10.10 -12.18
C GLY A 317 -0.31 10.09 -11.30
N ASP A 318 0.76 10.80 -11.70
CA ASP A 318 1.98 10.87 -10.88
C ASP A 318 1.87 12.01 -9.84
N GLU A 319 2.24 11.69 -8.60
CA GLU A 319 2.34 12.63 -7.49
C GLU A 319 3.39 13.72 -7.73
N TYR A 320 3.25 14.88 -7.04
CA TYR A 320 4.29 15.91 -7.02
C TYR A 320 5.29 15.68 -5.89
N ASP A 321 6.58 15.88 -6.17
CA ASP A 321 7.65 15.77 -5.17
C ASP A 321 7.45 16.73 -3.99
N LYS A 322 6.84 17.90 -4.24
CA LYS A 322 6.46 18.90 -3.23
C LYS A 322 5.49 18.32 -2.22
N ASP A 323 4.37 17.74 -2.70
CA ASP A 323 3.33 17.18 -1.84
C ASP A 323 3.87 16.05 -0.97
N ILE A 324 4.69 15.18 -1.56
CA ILE A 324 5.31 14.07 -0.83
C ILE A 324 6.29 14.57 0.23
N ALA A 325 7.13 15.55 -0.08
CA ALA A 325 8.08 16.12 0.87
C ALA A 325 7.35 16.80 2.05
N LEU A 326 6.28 17.54 1.77
CA LEU A 326 5.46 18.20 2.80
C LEU A 326 4.65 17.20 3.62
N ALA A 327 4.08 16.16 2.98
CA ALA A 327 3.34 15.12 3.68
C ALA A 327 4.24 14.32 4.66
N ILE A 328 5.47 14.00 4.26
CA ILE A 328 6.45 13.35 5.17
C ILE A 328 6.75 14.26 6.36
N ARG A 329 6.99 15.56 6.14
CA ARG A 329 7.26 16.51 7.22
C ARG A 329 6.07 16.66 8.15
N TYR A 330 4.87 16.85 7.60
CA TYR A 330 3.62 16.87 8.35
C TYR A 330 3.47 15.65 9.26
N ALA A 331 3.64 14.44 8.68
CA ALA A 331 3.54 13.20 9.45
C ALA A 331 4.52 13.16 10.64
N VAL A 332 5.75 13.59 10.40
CA VAL A 332 6.81 13.64 11.44
C VAL A 332 6.48 14.63 12.53
N ASP A 333 6.03 15.83 12.18
CA ASP A 333 5.75 16.91 13.12
C ASP A 333 4.52 16.60 13.97
N ASN A 334 3.54 15.88 13.43
CA ASN A 334 2.35 15.39 14.13
C ASN A 334 2.54 13.99 14.78
N GLY A 335 3.78 13.58 15.01
CA GLY A 335 4.12 12.46 15.90
C GLY A 335 4.04 11.07 15.32
N ALA A 336 3.89 10.89 14.00
CA ALA A 336 3.96 9.59 13.36
C ALA A 336 5.27 8.85 13.73
N LYS A 337 5.18 7.53 13.88
CA LYS A 337 6.32 6.65 14.13
C LYS A 337 6.63 5.73 12.97
N VAL A 338 5.65 5.52 12.12
CA VAL A 338 5.77 4.80 10.85
C VAL A 338 5.04 5.62 9.78
N ILE A 339 5.62 5.74 8.61
CA ILE A 339 4.99 6.33 7.41
C ILE A 339 4.92 5.24 6.36
N ASN A 340 3.74 4.98 5.83
CA ASN A 340 3.51 4.07 4.71
C ASN A 340 3.42 4.86 3.40
N THR A 341 4.19 4.46 2.40
CA THR A 341 4.20 5.04 1.05
C THR A 341 3.98 3.93 0.01
N SER A 342 2.73 3.77 -0.41
CA SER A 342 2.30 2.72 -1.34
C SER A 342 2.16 3.25 -2.78
N PHE A 343 3.10 4.05 -3.24
CA PHE A 343 3.12 4.68 -4.55
C PHE A 343 4.55 4.84 -5.07
N GLY A 344 4.68 5.32 -6.31
CA GLY A 344 5.96 5.66 -6.88
C GLY A 344 5.86 5.99 -8.37
N LYS A 345 6.86 6.73 -8.88
CA LYS A 345 6.93 7.22 -10.26
C LYS A 345 8.31 7.03 -10.88
N GLY A 346 8.37 7.15 -12.22
CA GLY A 346 9.60 6.94 -12.96
C GLY A 346 10.55 8.14 -13.01
N TYR A 347 10.05 9.33 -12.70
CA TYR A 347 10.80 10.59 -12.74
C TYR A 347 10.52 11.42 -11.49
N SER A 348 11.54 12.06 -10.92
CA SER A 348 11.41 12.94 -9.76
C SER A 348 12.35 14.14 -9.95
N PRO A 349 11.88 15.21 -10.59
CA PRO A 349 12.69 16.39 -10.89
C PRO A 349 13.17 17.11 -9.65
N ASN A 350 12.38 17.09 -8.58
CA ASN A 350 12.67 17.74 -7.32
C ASN A 350 12.96 16.73 -6.19
N LYS A 351 13.57 15.58 -6.53
CA LYS A 351 13.91 14.50 -5.59
C LYS A 351 14.65 14.96 -4.34
N TYR A 352 15.39 16.05 -4.42
CA TYR A 352 16.12 16.63 -3.27
C TYR A 352 15.20 17.11 -2.15
N TRP A 353 13.98 17.56 -2.46
CA TRP A 353 12.99 17.90 -1.44
C TRP A 353 12.52 16.66 -0.69
N VAL A 354 12.29 15.58 -1.42
CA VAL A 354 11.91 14.30 -0.83
C VAL A 354 13.07 13.74 0.00
N TRP A 355 14.29 13.72 -0.52
CA TRP A 355 15.47 13.26 0.22
C TRP A 355 15.72 14.06 1.50
N ASP A 356 15.49 15.37 1.49
CA ASP A 356 15.59 16.19 2.69
C ASP A 356 14.49 15.85 3.70
N ALA A 357 13.26 15.54 3.23
CA ALA A 357 12.19 15.05 4.09
C ALA A 357 12.48 13.65 4.68
N LEU A 358 13.11 12.74 3.91
CA LEU A 358 13.58 11.44 4.44
C LEU A 358 14.60 11.63 5.57
N LYS A 359 15.59 12.52 5.38
CA LYS A 359 16.58 12.84 6.41
C LYS A 359 15.95 13.53 7.62
N TYR A 360 14.90 14.32 7.41
CA TYR A 360 14.12 14.93 8.48
C TYR A 360 13.41 13.87 9.33
N ALA A 361 12.80 12.88 8.69
CA ALA A 361 12.16 11.74 9.35
C ALA A 361 13.18 10.89 10.13
N GLU A 362 14.37 10.64 9.56
CA GLU A 362 15.45 9.91 10.24
C GLU A 362 15.89 10.59 11.53
N LYS A 363 16.15 11.91 11.48
CA LYS A 363 16.54 12.69 12.67
C LYS A 363 15.51 12.64 13.79
N ARG A 364 14.23 12.40 13.46
CA ARG A 364 13.11 12.32 14.41
C ARG A 364 12.68 10.90 14.72
N ASP A 365 13.47 9.93 14.28
CA ASP A 365 13.25 8.50 14.58
C ASP A 365 11.92 7.97 14.04
N VAL A 366 11.56 8.35 12.83
CA VAL A 366 10.37 7.87 12.11
C VAL A 366 10.78 6.88 11.01
N LEU A 367 10.16 5.71 10.97
CA LEU A 367 10.39 4.69 9.94
C LEU A 367 9.53 5.00 8.71
N ILE A 368 10.11 4.89 7.52
CA ILE A 368 9.37 4.97 6.26
C ILE A 368 9.37 3.59 5.62
N VAL A 369 8.19 3.11 5.23
CA VAL A 369 7.99 1.81 4.58
C VAL A 369 7.40 2.04 3.20
N ASN A 370 8.18 1.71 2.17
CA ASN A 370 7.90 2.04 0.78
C ASN A 370 7.65 0.80 -0.07
N ALA A 371 6.70 0.89 -0.99
CA ALA A 371 6.44 -0.14 -2.00
C ALA A 371 7.54 -0.14 -3.07
N ALA A 372 8.06 -1.33 -3.44
CA ALA A 372 9.12 -1.44 -4.44
C ALA A 372 8.67 -1.10 -5.88
N GLY A 373 7.36 -1.17 -6.17
CA GLY A 373 6.77 -0.98 -7.49
C GLY A 373 6.41 -2.29 -8.20
N ASN A 374 5.62 -2.19 -9.27
CA ASN A 374 4.89 -3.31 -9.87
C ASN A 374 5.25 -3.51 -11.36
N SER A 375 6.50 -3.35 -11.74
CA SER A 375 6.96 -3.51 -13.13
C SER A 375 7.72 -4.82 -13.39
N GLY A 376 7.87 -5.70 -12.38
CA GLY A 376 8.69 -6.90 -12.46
C GLY A 376 10.16 -6.60 -12.77
N ALA A 377 10.64 -5.42 -12.44
CA ALA A 377 11.94 -4.91 -12.89
C ALA A 377 12.97 -4.87 -11.76
N ASN A 378 14.23 -5.02 -12.12
CA ASN A 378 15.34 -4.73 -11.22
C ASN A 378 15.44 -3.21 -10.98
N ILE A 379 15.50 -2.80 -9.70
CA ILE A 379 15.62 -1.39 -9.28
C ILE A 379 16.97 -1.06 -8.63
N ASP A 380 17.94 -1.96 -8.70
CA ASP A 380 19.29 -1.72 -8.24
C ASP A 380 20.01 -0.65 -9.09
N PRO A 381 21.13 -0.07 -8.64
CA PRO A 381 21.89 0.92 -9.40
C PRO A 381 22.25 0.42 -10.81
N GLY A 382 22.04 1.28 -11.80
CA GLY A 382 22.26 0.95 -13.22
C GLY A 382 21.03 0.42 -13.95
N TYR A 383 19.95 0.14 -13.23
CA TYR A 383 18.66 -0.27 -13.77
C TYR A 383 17.62 0.86 -13.72
N LYS A 384 16.35 0.52 -13.91
CA LYS A 384 15.25 1.49 -13.89
C LYS A 384 15.05 2.02 -12.47
N LYS A 385 15.18 3.34 -12.29
CA LYS A 385 14.87 3.97 -11.00
C LYS A 385 13.36 4.09 -10.80
N THR A 386 12.94 3.84 -9.56
CA THR A 386 11.58 4.14 -9.07
C THR A 386 11.72 5.10 -7.89
N TYR A 387 10.97 6.20 -7.90
CA TYR A 387 10.89 7.16 -6.81
C TYR A 387 9.55 6.94 -6.06
N ILE A 388 9.51 6.97 -4.72
CA ILE A 388 10.59 7.45 -3.85
C ILE A 388 11.70 6.38 -3.70
N THR A 389 12.91 6.85 -3.44
CA THR A 389 14.05 5.99 -3.12
C THR A 389 15.02 6.76 -2.23
N ASP A 390 15.69 6.05 -1.34
CA ASP A 390 16.81 6.55 -0.55
C ASP A 390 18.18 6.22 -1.18
N ASP A 391 18.17 5.64 -2.39
CA ASP A 391 19.39 5.30 -3.13
C ASP A 391 19.96 6.49 -3.91
N VAL A 392 21.23 6.79 -3.65
CA VAL A 392 22.05 7.70 -4.44
C VAL A 392 23.31 6.96 -4.89
N ASP A 393 23.31 6.58 -6.15
CA ASP A 393 24.46 5.88 -6.77
C ASP A 393 24.91 4.59 -6.03
N GLY A 394 23.94 3.88 -5.45
CA GLY A 394 24.13 2.62 -4.75
C GLY A 394 24.33 2.73 -3.24
N GLU A 395 24.25 3.94 -2.71
CA GLU A 395 24.35 4.19 -1.26
C GLU A 395 23.02 4.68 -0.68
N GLU A 396 22.60 4.09 0.43
CA GLU A 396 21.45 4.60 1.21
C GLU A 396 21.81 5.93 1.88
N ILE A 397 21.00 6.97 1.65
CA ILE A 397 21.21 8.29 2.27
C ILE A 397 20.59 8.40 3.66
N VAL A 398 19.76 7.43 4.06
CA VAL A 398 19.12 7.34 5.37
C VAL A 398 19.02 5.88 5.82
N SER A 399 18.95 5.65 7.13
CA SER A 399 18.91 4.29 7.72
C SER A 399 17.50 3.85 8.14
N ASN A 400 16.50 4.69 7.95
CA ASN A 400 15.12 4.51 8.40
C ASN A 400 14.12 4.27 7.26
N PHE A 401 14.59 3.93 6.06
CA PHE A 401 13.77 3.67 4.88
C PHE A 401 13.78 2.17 4.57
N VAL A 402 12.62 1.58 4.35
CA VAL A 402 12.44 0.15 4.05
C VAL A 402 11.70 0.00 2.74
N THR A 403 12.32 -0.60 1.74
CA THR A 403 11.66 -0.93 0.48
C THR A 403 11.17 -2.38 0.51
N VAL A 404 9.89 -2.56 0.20
CA VAL A 404 9.16 -3.83 0.36
C VAL A 404 8.70 -4.37 -0.99
N GLY A 405 9.19 -5.57 -1.35
CA GLY A 405 8.71 -6.36 -2.48
C GLY A 405 7.48 -7.22 -2.11
N ALA A 406 6.80 -7.77 -3.12
CA ALA A 406 5.58 -8.53 -2.94
C ALA A 406 5.78 -10.05 -3.12
N VAL A 407 5.14 -10.84 -2.25
CA VAL A 407 5.00 -12.29 -2.39
C VAL A 407 3.53 -12.69 -2.44
N GLY A 408 3.28 -13.88 -3.05
CA GLY A 408 1.99 -14.54 -3.06
C GLY A 408 1.86 -15.59 -1.94
N SER A 409 0.69 -16.24 -1.90
CA SER A 409 0.38 -17.31 -0.95
C SER A 409 1.05 -18.64 -1.29
N SER A 410 1.85 -18.72 -2.35
CA SER A 410 2.62 -19.90 -2.72
C SER A 410 3.89 -20.06 -1.86
N TYR A 411 4.30 -21.30 -1.58
CA TYR A 411 5.58 -21.61 -0.96
C TYR A 411 6.34 -22.59 -1.86
N ASN A 412 6.71 -22.10 -3.03
CA ASN A 412 7.41 -22.78 -4.10
C ASN A 412 8.21 -21.72 -4.90
N ASN A 413 8.68 -22.08 -6.08
CA ASN A 413 9.44 -21.20 -6.96
C ASN A 413 8.66 -19.93 -7.38
N GLU A 414 7.34 -19.97 -7.42
CA GLU A 414 6.46 -18.84 -7.78
C GLU A 414 6.12 -17.92 -6.58
N GLN A 415 6.81 -18.04 -5.46
CA GLN A 415 6.49 -17.30 -4.23
C GLN A 415 6.62 -15.79 -4.42
N VAL A 416 7.62 -15.31 -5.15
CA VAL A 416 7.76 -13.88 -5.47
C VAL A 416 6.79 -13.52 -6.57
N ALA A 417 6.00 -12.47 -6.37
CA ALA A 417 5.02 -12.04 -7.35
C ALA A 417 5.71 -11.54 -8.63
N SER A 418 5.26 -12.02 -9.80
CA SER A 418 5.85 -11.69 -11.10
C SER A 418 5.85 -10.19 -11.43
N PHE A 419 4.93 -9.43 -10.85
CA PHE A 419 4.87 -7.98 -10.99
C PHE A 419 5.83 -7.25 -10.05
N SER A 420 6.33 -7.90 -8.96
CA SER A 420 7.14 -7.21 -7.95
C SER A 420 8.44 -6.72 -8.52
N ASN A 421 8.75 -5.44 -8.33
CA ASN A 421 10.11 -4.98 -8.49
C ASN A 421 11.01 -5.66 -7.45
N PHE A 422 12.29 -5.81 -7.80
CA PHE A 422 13.28 -6.52 -7.02
C PHE A 422 14.65 -5.85 -7.11
N GLY A 423 15.55 -6.24 -6.23
CA GLY A 423 16.94 -5.75 -6.23
C GLY A 423 17.66 -6.14 -4.94
N SER A 424 18.87 -6.67 -5.08
CA SER A 424 19.70 -7.10 -3.95
C SER A 424 20.25 -5.94 -3.12
N ILE A 425 20.17 -4.71 -3.65
CA ILE A 425 20.64 -3.48 -3.02
C ILE A 425 19.45 -2.62 -2.57
N ASN A 426 18.43 -2.47 -3.40
CA ASN A 426 17.36 -1.49 -3.17
C ASN A 426 16.05 -2.07 -2.65
N VAL A 427 15.89 -3.41 -2.62
CA VAL A 427 14.76 -4.04 -1.92
C VAL A 427 15.25 -4.68 -0.63
N ASP A 428 14.70 -4.27 0.50
CA ASP A 428 15.14 -4.74 1.82
C ASP A 428 14.53 -6.09 2.20
N VAL A 429 13.22 -6.23 2.00
CA VAL A 429 12.44 -7.37 2.48
C VAL A 429 11.20 -7.56 1.61
N PHE A 430 10.61 -8.75 1.63
CA PHE A 430 9.31 -9.02 1.03
C PHE A 430 8.19 -9.05 2.07
N ALA A 431 6.95 -8.82 1.63
CA ALA A 431 5.75 -9.03 2.42
C ALA A 431 4.60 -9.54 1.52
N PRO A 432 3.52 -10.10 2.08
CA PRO A 432 2.33 -10.46 1.33
C PRO A 432 1.78 -9.30 0.51
N GLY A 433 1.66 -9.48 -0.81
CA GLY A 433 1.21 -8.43 -1.72
C GLY A 433 0.31 -8.92 -2.85
N SER A 434 0.13 -10.24 -3.02
CA SER A 434 -0.78 -10.79 -4.02
C SER A 434 -2.09 -11.22 -3.40
N GLU A 435 -3.22 -10.85 -4.02
CA GLU A 435 -4.56 -11.22 -3.57
C GLU A 435 -4.79 -10.92 -2.08
N ILE A 436 -4.55 -9.69 -1.68
CA ILE A 436 -4.77 -9.24 -0.31
C ILE A 436 -6.17 -8.67 -0.17
N TRP A 437 -6.95 -9.28 0.72
CA TRP A 437 -8.32 -8.85 1.05
C TRP A 437 -8.29 -7.69 2.02
N SER A 438 -9.00 -6.60 1.69
CA SER A 438 -9.15 -5.45 2.58
C SER A 438 -10.39 -4.63 2.26
N CYS A 439 -10.73 -3.71 3.16
CA CYS A 439 -11.86 -2.81 2.99
C CYS A 439 -11.58 -1.76 1.89
N VAL A 440 -12.63 -1.40 1.18
CA VAL A 440 -12.66 -0.29 0.20
C VAL A 440 -13.89 0.57 0.47
N PRO A 441 -13.96 1.82 -0.04
CA PRO A 441 -15.08 2.71 0.25
C PRO A 441 -16.46 2.10 0.03
N GLN A 442 -17.46 2.67 0.72
CA GLN A 442 -18.86 2.24 0.66
C GLN A 442 -19.11 0.88 1.33
N GLU A 443 -18.39 0.59 2.41
CA GLU A 443 -18.54 -0.65 3.20
C GLU A 443 -18.30 -1.94 2.38
N LYS A 444 -17.45 -1.85 1.36
CA LYS A 444 -17.10 -2.97 0.49
C LYS A 444 -15.72 -3.53 0.84
N TYR A 445 -15.42 -4.68 0.24
CA TYR A 445 -14.16 -5.38 0.41
C TYR A 445 -13.73 -5.95 -0.94
N GLU A 446 -12.42 -5.87 -1.22
CA GLU A 446 -11.87 -6.36 -2.47
C GLU A 446 -10.49 -7.00 -2.27
N PHE A 447 -10.11 -7.88 -3.21
CA PHE A 447 -8.76 -8.39 -3.33
C PHE A 447 -7.95 -7.46 -4.22
N TYR A 448 -6.85 -6.90 -3.69
CA TYR A 448 -5.88 -6.17 -4.49
C TYR A 448 -4.54 -6.89 -4.50
N SER A 449 -3.78 -6.71 -5.60
CA SER A 449 -2.41 -7.21 -5.75
C SER A 449 -1.48 -6.06 -6.09
N GLY A 450 -0.34 -6.00 -5.40
CA GLY A 450 0.67 -4.96 -5.61
C GLY A 450 1.66 -4.91 -4.45
N THR A 451 2.82 -4.35 -4.70
CA THR A 451 3.75 -3.95 -3.62
C THR A 451 3.12 -2.89 -2.71
N SER A 452 2.08 -2.20 -3.20
CA SER A 452 1.22 -1.31 -2.41
C SER A 452 0.46 -2.01 -1.29
N MET A 453 0.23 -3.34 -1.38
CA MET A 453 -0.36 -4.16 -0.31
C MET A 453 0.72 -4.80 0.55
N ALA A 454 1.92 -5.01 0.02
CA ALA A 454 3.07 -5.50 0.78
C ALA A 454 3.60 -4.46 1.78
N ALA A 455 3.71 -3.20 1.38
CA ALA A 455 4.17 -2.12 2.25
C ALA A 455 3.32 -1.95 3.52
N PRO A 456 1.97 -1.85 3.47
CA PRO A 456 1.15 -1.75 4.68
C PRO A 456 1.21 -2.99 5.57
N ASN A 457 1.40 -4.19 5.02
CA ASN A 457 1.65 -5.39 5.78
C ASN A 457 2.94 -5.27 6.62
N ALA A 458 4.02 -4.78 6.01
CA ALA A 458 5.27 -4.50 6.72
C ALA A 458 5.16 -3.32 7.70
N SER A 459 4.41 -2.27 7.34
CA SER A 459 4.12 -1.11 8.22
C SER A 459 3.37 -1.52 9.47
N GLY A 460 2.38 -2.41 9.35
CA GLY A 460 1.65 -2.97 10.48
C GLY A 460 2.58 -3.76 11.43
N VAL A 461 3.46 -4.60 10.89
CA VAL A 461 4.47 -5.32 11.71
C VAL A 461 5.41 -4.34 12.40
N ALA A 462 5.90 -3.32 11.70
CA ALA A 462 6.75 -2.27 12.28
C ALA A 462 6.03 -1.52 13.42
N ALA A 463 4.74 -1.20 13.24
CA ALA A 463 3.92 -0.55 14.26
C ALA A 463 3.73 -1.44 15.51
N VAL A 464 3.51 -2.75 15.35
CA VAL A 464 3.48 -3.68 16.50
C VAL A 464 4.82 -3.69 17.24
N ILE A 465 5.95 -3.75 16.51
CA ILE A 465 7.27 -3.71 17.15
C ILE A 465 7.44 -2.38 17.91
N ARG A 466 7.08 -1.26 17.31
CA ARG A 466 7.16 0.07 17.95
C ARG A 466 6.30 0.15 19.19
N SER A 467 5.10 -0.43 19.16
CA SER A 467 4.15 -0.45 20.27
C SER A 467 4.69 -1.16 21.51
N PHE A 468 5.33 -2.31 21.31
CA PHE A 468 5.84 -3.13 22.42
C PHE A 468 7.30 -2.85 22.77
N PHE A 469 8.05 -2.21 21.89
CA PHE A 469 9.46 -1.85 22.06
C PHE A 469 9.73 -0.39 21.68
N PRO A 470 9.10 0.59 22.37
CA PRO A 470 9.15 2.01 21.97
C PRO A 470 10.56 2.63 22.02
N LYS A 471 11.51 1.95 22.67
CA LYS A 471 12.92 2.40 22.74
C LYS A 471 13.75 1.99 21.51
N LEU A 472 13.27 1.05 20.68
CA LEU A 472 13.96 0.68 19.46
C LEU A 472 13.87 1.84 18.45
N LYS A 473 15.01 2.19 17.89
CA LYS A 473 15.12 3.22 16.86
C LYS A 473 14.62 2.72 15.50
N ALA A 474 14.25 3.63 14.60
CA ALA A 474 13.72 3.30 13.28
C ALA A 474 14.66 2.34 12.50
N HIS A 475 15.95 2.62 12.46
CA HIS A 475 16.94 1.72 11.82
C HIS A 475 17.04 0.33 12.49
N GLN A 476 16.79 0.24 13.81
CA GLN A 476 16.75 -1.04 14.51
C GLN A 476 15.49 -1.83 14.17
N ILE A 477 14.37 -1.14 13.91
CA ILE A 477 13.14 -1.76 13.42
C ILE A 477 13.35 -2.25 11.99
N LYS A 478 13.91 -1.42 11.07
CA LYS A 478 14.34 -1.87 9.73
C LYS A 478 15.15 -3.16 9.82
N LYS A 479 16.21 -3.16 10.63
CA LYS A 479 17.03 -4.34 10.85
C LYS A 479 16.26 -5.53 11.41
N THR A 480 15.32 -5.29 12.34
CA THR A 480 14.48 -6.35 12.91
C THR A 480 13.59 -7.00 11.84
N LEU A 481 12.93 -6.22 10.98
CA LEU A 481 12.11 -6.74 9.88
C LEU A 481 12.93 -7.66 8.97
N MET A 482 14.15 -7.25 8.61
CA MET A 482 15.05 -8.00 7.73
C MET A 482 15.62 -9.26 8.41
N ASP A 483 16.19 -9.11 9.61
CA ASP A 483 16.92 -10.20 10.28
C ASP A 483 15.99 -11.32 10.75
N SER A 484 14.83 -10.97 11.30
CA SER A 484 13.85 -11.90 11.85
C SER A 484 12.89 -12.49 10.83
N GLY A 485 12.90 -11.96 9.61
CA GLY A 485 12.03 -12.40 8.54
C GLY A 485 12.18 -13.89 8.25
N MET A 486 11.13 -14.50 7.72
CA MET A 486 11.13 -15.89 7.28
C MET A 486 11.82 -16.01 5.93
N PRO A 487 12.80 -16.92 5.74
CA PRO A 487 13.37 -17.15 4.43
C PRO A 487 12.30 -17.48 3.39
N LEU A 488 12.45 -16.98 2.19
CA LEU A 488 11.65 -17.40 1.05
C LEU A 488 12.02 -18.85 0.66
N TYR A 489 11.29 -19.41 -0.30
CA TYR A 489 11.60 -20.71 -0.84
C TYR A 489 13.05 -20.76 -1.38
N GLN A 490 13.65 -21.95 -1.44
CA GLN A 490 15.09 -22.10 -1.69
C GLN A 490 15.58 -21.40 -2.96
N GLU A 491 14.82 -21.54 -4.04
CA GLU A 491 14.99 -20.85 -5.32
C GLU A 491 13.64 -20.32 -5.78
N VAL A 492 13.60 -19.11 -6.25
CA VAL A 492 12.39 -18.45 -6.72
C VAL A 492 12.57 -17.91 -8.13
N GLU A 493 11.48 -17.78 -8.86
CA GLU A 493 11.51 -17.18 -10.19
C GLU A 493 11.87 -15.69 -10.10
N ASN A 494 12.82 -15.29 -10.92
CA ASN A 494 13.13 -13.89 -11.12
C ASN A 494 11.97 -13.23 -11.90
N PRO A 495 11.34 -12.16 -11.39
CA PRO A 495 10.19 -11.53 -12.03
C PRO A 495 10.42 -11.05 -13.47
N GLU A 496 11.66 -10.68 -13.82
CA GLU A 496 12.02 -10.16 -15.15
C GLU A 496 12.38 -11.27 -16.15
N SER A 497 13.16 -12.28 -15.72
CA SER A 497 13.69 -13.31 -16.61
C SER A 497 12.95 -14.65 -16.53
N GLY A 498 12.20 -14.92 -15.46
CA GLY A 498 11.60 -16.23 -15.18
C GLY A 498 12.62 -17.31 -14.76
N GLU A 499 13.90 -16.99 -14.63
CA GLU A 499 14.93 -17.92 -14.20
C GLU A 499 14.84 -18.17 -12.70
N LEU A 500 15.19 -19.38 -12.27
CA LEU A 500 15.29 -19.72 -10.85
C LEU A 500 16.57 -19.12 -10.26
N VAL A 501 16.40 -18.33 -9.22
CA VAL A 501 17.50 -17.61 -8.55
C VAL A 501 17.39 -17.71 -7.02
N SER A 502 18.51 -17.48 -6.34
CA SER A 502 18.49 -17.33 -4.90
C SER A 502 17.69 -16.09 -4.48
N PRO A 503 16.80 -16.18 -3.46
CA PRO A 503 16.04 -15.02 -2.97
C PRO A 503 16.89 -13.80 -2.59
N LYS A 504 18.16 -14.02 -2.23
CA LYS A 504 19.10 -12.93 -1.91
C LYS A 504 19.54 -12.10 -3.12
N THR A 505 19.28 -12.56 -4.33
CA THR A 505 19.48 -11.74 -5.53
C THR A 505 18.30 -10.81 -5.80
N LEU A 506 17.16 -11.05 -5.14
CA LEU A 506 15.94 -10.29 -5.31
C LEU A 506 15.67 -9.28 -4.17
N SER A 507 16.32 -9.46 -3.01
CA SER A 507 16.31 -8.47 -1.92
C SER A 507 17.52 -8.67 -0.99
N LYS A 508 17.89 -7.63 -0.24
CA LYS A 508 18.98 -7.67 0.76
C LYS A 508 18.84 -8.83 1.74
N SER A 509 17.63 -9.06 2.24
CA SER A 509 17.40 -10.11 3.24
C SER A 509 17.14 -11.50 2.63
N GLY A 510 16.57 -11.58 1.43
CA GLY A 510 16.03 -12.81 0.86
C GLY A 510 14.89 -13.41 1.70
N LYS A 511 14.15 -12.57 2.43
CA LYS A 511 13.16 -12.98 3.44
C LYS A 511 11.85 -12.22 3.31
N MET A 512 10.79 -12.81 3.85
CA MET A 512 9.50 -12.20 4.07
C MET A 512 9.35 -11.78 5.55
N VAL A 513 8.74 -10.63 5.80
CA VAL A 513 8.43 -10.13 7.14
C VAL A 513 7.66 -11.17 7.96
N ASN A 514 8.00 -11.31 9.26
CA ASN A 514 7.35 -12.26 10.15
C ASN A 514 7.18 -11.66 11.56
N LEU A 515 5.96 -11.40 11.99
CA LEU A 515 5.68 -10.74 13.26
C LEU A 515 6.09 -11.58 14.48
N TYR A 516 5.82 -12.90 14.46
CA TYR A 516 6.17 -13.78 15.57
C TYR A 516 7.67 -13.76 15.86
N ASN A 517 8.47 -13.96 14.82
CA ASN A 517 9.92 -13.92 14.93
C ASN A 517 10.44 -12.52 15.30
N ALA A 518 9.82 -11.46 14.75
CA ALA A 518 10.23 -10.08 15.00
C ALA A 518 10.08 -9.68 16.47
N LEU A 519 8.98 -10.07 17.13
CA LEU A 519 8.79 -9.80 18.55
C LEU A 519 9.82 -10.51 19.42
N ILE A 520 10.16 -11.77 19.10
CA ILE A 520 11.20 -12.53 19.82
C ILE A 520 12.57 -11.89 19.61
N TYR A 521 12.90 -11.54 18.34
CA TYR A 521 14.17 -10.89 18.00
C TYR A 521 14.31 -9.53 18.70
N ALA A 522 13.28 -8.70 18.65
CA ALA A 522 13.26 -7.39 19.31
C ALA A 522 13.48 -7.50 20.83
N SER A 523 12.83 -8.47 21.47
CA SER A 523 13.00 -8.70 22.91
C SER A 523 14.44 -9.05 23.27
N SER A 524 15.12 -9.85 22.44
CA SER A 524 16.52 -10.25 22.67
C SER A 524 17.52 -9.09 22.52
N LYS A 525 17.17 -8.04 21.75
CA LYS A 525 18.00 -6.85 21.54
C LYS A 525 17.75 -5.76 22.58
N SER A 526 16.52 -5.64 23.08
CA SER A 526 16.16 -4.61 24.06
C SER A 526 16.83 -4.81 25.44
N TYR A 527 17.31 -6.02 25.73
CA TYR A 527 18.02 -6.33 26.99
C TYR A 527 19.55 -6.18 26.93
N LYS A 528 20.12 -5.94 25.77
CA LYS A 528 21.57 -5.65 25.66
C LYS A 528 21.78 -4.13 25.76
N LYS A 529 21.84 -3.64 27.00
CA LYS A 529 22.38 -2.32 27.35
C LYS A 529 23.88 -2.40 27.51
#